data_0acf4103d7a6957c222fba18403d1aac
#
_entry.id   0acf4103d7a6957c222fba18403d1aac
#
_cell.length_a   1.000
_cell.length_b   1.000
_cell.length_c   1.000
_cell.angle_alpha   90.00
_cell.angle_beta   90.00
_cell.angle_gamma   90.00
#
_symmetry.space_group_name_H-M   'P 1'
#
loop_
_entity.id
_entity.type
_entity.pdbx_description
1 polymer ?
#
loop_
_entity_poly.entity_id
_entity_poly.type
_entity_poly.pdbx_seq_one_letter_code
_entity_poly.pdbx_strand_id
1 'polypeptide(L)'
;MGQKTHPYGFRLGVIRTWTSKWYDDRGYTKWLHEDIRIKRAVKQYLMSASVSGVEVERAANKAKVIVYTARPGMVIGKGGKGIETLKSGNVKTAAKGEVKFAGVQSFTDNEVFIDVQEVRKAETNAQLVAENIATQLERRIAFRRAMKKALQTAMKFGAKGMRVRCAGRLGGSEIARVETYREGRVPLHTLRADVDFGQAEARTTYGTIGIKVWIFKGEVLQRKARRIGE
;
A
#
# COMPACT_ATOMS: atom_id res chain seq x y z
N MET A 1 -20.57 -18.41 3.00
CA MET A 1 -19.54 -17.75 3.86
C MET A 1 -19.86 -16.26 3.93
N GLY A 2 -19.94 -15.71 5.15
CA GLY A 2 -20.25 -14.29 5.35
C GLY A 2 -19.18 -13.34 4.77
N GLN A 3 -19.59 -12.14 4.40
CA GLN A 3 -18.71 -11.08 3.94
C GLN A 3 -17.78 -10.65 5.07
N LYS A 4 -16.56 -10.21 4.71
CA LYS A 4 -15.55 -9.75 5.66
C LYS A 4 -15.33 -8.25 5.46
N THR A 5 -15.46 -7.49 6.55
CA THR A 5 -15.15 -6.06 6.56
C THR A 5 -13.66 -5.84 6.29
N HIS A 6 -13.34 -4.78 5.56
CA HIS A 6 -11.95 -4.39 5.32
C HIS A 6 -11.29 -3.99 6.64
N PRO A 7 -10.14 -4.58 7.02
CA PRO A 7 -9.53 -4.34 8.33
C PRO A 7 -9.18 -2.89 8.61
N TYR A 8 -8.73 -2.16 7.61
CA TYR A 8 -8.44 -0.74 7.69
C TYR A 8 -9.73 0.07 7.90
N GLY A 9 -10.76 -0.17 7.07
CA GLY A 9 -12.04 0.54 7.15
C GLY A 9 -12.74 0.33 8.50
N PHE A 10 -12.65 -0.88 9.06
CA PHE A 10 -13.21 -1.20 10.38
C PHE A 10 -12.59 -0.38 11.53
N ARG A 11 -11.35 0.12 11.32
CA ARG A 11 -10.58 0.85 12.35
C ARG A 11 -10.46 2.35 12.08
N LEU A 12 -11.10 2.85 11.05
CA LEU A 12 -11.17 4.28 10.77
C LEU A 12 -11.85 5.03 11.92
N GLY A 13 -11.28 6.16 12.32
CA GLY A 13 -11.76 6.96 13.44
C GLY A 13 -11.37 6.43 14.82
N VAL A 14 -10.83 5.21 14.95
CA VAL A 14 -10.36 4.63 16.22
C VAL A 14 -8.84 4.67 16.32
N ILE A 15 -8.13 3.96 15.44
CA ILE A 15 -6.66 3.91 15.40
C ILE A 15 -6.06 4.32 14.05
N ARG A 16 -6.89 4.46 13.03
CA ARG A 16 -6.48 4.86 11.67
C ARG A 16 -7.24 6.10 11.22
N THR A 17 -6.59 6.91 10.42
CA THR A 17 -7.18 8.08 9.75
C THR A 17 -7.37 7.82 8.26
N TRP A 18 -8.05 8.72 7.58
CA TRP A 18 -8.27 8.65 6.15
C TRP A 18 -6.96 8.88 5.36
N THR A 19 -6.87 8.27 4.19
CA THR A 19 -5.73 8.45 3.26
C THR A 19 -5.86 9.71 2.40
N SER A 20 -7.02 10.35 2.39
CA SER A 20 -7.25 11.68 1.83
C SER A 20 -7.77 12.56 2.95
N LYS A 21 -7.07 13.67 3.25
CA LYS A 21 -7.35 14.56 4.37
C LYS A 21 -7.67 15.94 3.82
N TRP A 22 -8.94 16.19 3.63
CA TRP A 22 -9.49 17.47 3.18
C TRP A 22 -11.00 17.51 3.39
N TYR A 23 -11.56 18.70 3.33
CA TYR A 23 -12.99 18.94 3.40
C TYR A 23 -13.40 19.96 2.32
N ASP A 24 -14.44 19.67 1.57
CA ASP A 24 -15.07 20.58 0.62
C ASP A 24 -16.52 20.14 0.38
N ASP A 25 -17.46 21.08 0.53
CA ASP A 25 -18.88 20.80 0.32
C ASP A 25 -19.27 20.81 -1.16
N ARG A 26 -18.68 21.73 -1.94
CA ARG A 26 -19.10 21.99 -3.34
C ARG A 26 -18.27 21.18 -4.35
N GLY A 27 -16.98 21.05 -4.12
CA GLY A 27 -16.02 20.41 -5.02
C GLY A 27 -15.73 18.94 -4.69
N TYR A 28 -16.43 18.32 -3.73
CA TYR A 28 -16.14 16.97 -3.22
C TYR A 28 -15.92 15.94 -4.33
N THR A 29 -16.82 15.85 -5.30
CA THR A 29 -16.73 14.89 -6.39
C THR A 29 -15.50 15.09 -7.25
N LYS A 30 -15.18 16.35 -7.60
CA LYS A 30 -14.00 16.71 -8.39
C LYS A 30 -12.72 16.27 -7.68
N TRP A 31 -12.55 16.69 -6.42
CA TRP A 31 -11.35 16.37 -5.64
C TRP A 31 -11.19 14.89 -5.36
N LEU A 32 -12.30 14.16 -5.12
CA LEU A 32 -12.25 12.71 -4.94
C LEU A 32 -11.73 12.00 -6.20
N HIS A 33 -12.22 12.37 -7.38
CA HIS A 33 -11.77 11.78 -8.63
C HIS A 33 -10.32 12.14 -8.95
N GLU A 34 -9.89 13.37 -8.68
CA GLU A 34 -8.48 13.78 -8.80
C GLU A 34 -7.59 12.93 -7.90
N ASP A 35 -7.93 12.78 -6.62
CA ASP A 35 -7.16 11.98 -5.67
C ASP A 35 -7.03 10.51 -6.10
N ILE A 36 -8.11 9.92 -6.60
CA ILE A 36 -8.08 8.54 -7.11
C ILE A 36 -7.14 8.42 -8.32
N ARG A 37 -7.17 9.39 -9.23
CA ARG A 37 -6.27 9.43 -10.41
C ARG A 37 -4.82 9.61 -9.96
N ILE A 38 -4.53 10.55 -9.08
CA ILE A 38 -3.20 10.82 -8.53
C ILE A 38 -2.64 9.55 -7.85
N LYS A 39 -3.39 8.94 -6.92
CA LYS A 39 -2.95 7.74 -6.21
C LYS A 39 -2.64 6.58 -7.16
N ARG A 40 -3.47 6.36 -8.17
CA ARG A 40 -3.26 5.31 -9.18
C ARG A 40 -2.04 5.59 -10.04
N ALA A 41 -1.92 6.81 -10.57
CA ALA A 41 -0.82 7.23 -11.44
C ALA A 41 0.53 7.15 -10.72
N VAL A 42 0.62 7.66 -9.49
CA VAL A 42 1.83 7.60 -8.66
C VAL A 42 2.23 6.15 -8.37
N LYS A 43 1.27 5.30 -7.95
CA LYS A 43 1.54 3.89 -7.67
C LYS A 43 2.01 3.15 -8.93
N GLN A 44 1.42 3.44 -10.08
CA GLN A 44 1.76 2.81 -11.36
C GLN A 44 3.14 3.24 -11.85
N TYR A 45 3.47 4.52 -11.74
CA TYR A 45 4.78 5.05 -12.12
C TYR A 45 5.90 4.52 -11.22
N LEU A 46 5.65 4.41 -9.91
CA LEU A 46 6.62 4.01 -8.90
C LEU A 46 6.58 2.51 -8.54
N MET A 47 6.13 1.64 -9.44
CA MET A 47 6.05 0.19 -9.15
C MET A 47 7.39 -0.42 -8.70
N SER A 48 8.51 0.05 -9.27
CA SER A 48 9.86 -0.42 -8.92
C SER A 48 10.36 0.08 -7.57
N ALA A 49 9.80 1.19 -7.07
CA ALA A 49 10.22 1.81 -5.81
C ALA A 49 9.59 1.19 -4.56
N SER A 50 8.77 0.16 -4.69
CA SER A 50 8.09 -0.51 -3.56
C SER A 50 7.28 0.49 -2.70
N VAL A 51 6.28 1.11 -3.31
CA VAL A 51 5.38 2.08 -2.66
C VAL A 51 4.33 1.35 -1.83
N SER A 52 4.29 1.61 -0.53
CA SER A 52 3.32 1.00 0.38
C SER A 52 1.96 1.68 0.34
N GLY A 53 1.94 3.00 0.16
CA GLY A 53 0.73 3.81 0.12
C GLY A 53 1.00 5.23 -0.35
N VAL A 54 -0.07 5.92 -0.74
CA VAL A 54 -0.04 7.33 -1.11
C VAL A 54 -1.17 8.03 -0.36
N GLU A 55 -0.85 9.08 0.38
CA GLU A 55 -1.80 9.95 1.05
C GLU A 55 -1.86 11.31 0.35
N VAL A 56 -3.01 11.95 0.37
CA VAL A 56 -3.22 13.29 -0.19
C VAL A 56 -3.81 14.19 0.88
N GLU A 57 -3.16 15.30 1.15
CA GLU A 57 -3.65 16.35 2.05
C GLU A 57 -3.89 17.61 1.22
N ARG A 58 -5.07 18.20 1.35
CA ARG A 58 -5.40 19.44 0.64
C ARG A 58 -5.69 20.55 1.65
N ALA A 59 -5.11 21.71 1.42
CA ALA A 59 -5.36 22.92 2.19
C ALA A 59 -5.37 24.10 1.22
N ALA A 60 -6.50 24.80 1.14
CA ALA A 60 -6.73 25.89 0.19
C ALA A 60 -6.34 25.46 -1.25
N ASN A 61 -5.42 26.17 -1.90
CA ASN A 61 -4.99 25.92 -3.28
C ASN A 61 -3.75 24.98 -3.36
N LYS A 62 -3.40 24.26 -2.28
CA LYS A 62 -2.23 23.37 -2.24
C LYS A 62 -2.66 21.93 -2.06
N ALA A 63 -2.04 21.03 -2.81
CA ALA A 63 -2.20 19.59 -2.67
C ALA A 63 -0.86 18.95 -2.31
N LYS A 64 -0.75 18.42 -1.08
CA LYS A 64 0.43 17.69 -0.61
C LYS A 64 0.21 16.20 -0.84
N VAL A 65 1.05 15.58 -1.64
CA VAL A 65 1.05 14.14 -1.93
C VAL A 65 2.18 13.48 -1.15
N ILE A 66 1.83 12.65 -0.17
CA ILE A 66 2.78 11.94 0.68
C ILE A 66 2.93 10.52 0.15
N VAL A 67 4.14 10.15 -0.27
CA VAL A 67 4.46 8.82 -0.83
C VAL A 67 5.24 8.02 0.20
N TYR A 68 4.65 6.94 0.70
CA TYR A 68 5.32 6.00 1.60
C TYR A 68 6.03 4.93 0.79
N THR A 69 7.35 4.87 0.87
CA THR A 69 8.17 3.93 0.10
C THR A 69 9.24 3.24 0.95
N ALA A 70 9.61 2.02 0.59
CA ALA A 70 10.74 1.32 1.18
C ALA A 70 12.09 1.75 0.55
N ARG A 71 12.06 2.42 -0.61
CA ARG A 71 13.25 2.84 -1.35
C ARG A 71 13.18 4.31 -1.75
N PRO A 72 13.32 5.24 -0.80
CA PRO A 72 13.16 6.67 -1.07
C PRO A 72 14.14 7.19 -2.13
N GLY A 73 15.35 6.67 -2.18
CA GLY A 73 16.35 7.07 -3.17
C GLY A 73 15.91 6.85 -4.63
N MET A 74 15.09 5.83 -4.90
CA MET A 74 14.54 5.59 -6.24
C MET A 74 13.47 6.60 -6.64
N VAL A 75 12.71 7.10 -5.65
CA VAL A 75 11.68 8.12 -5.87
C VAL A 75 12.30 9.49 -6.06
N ILE A 76 13.27 9.83 -5.21
CA ILE A 76 13.96 11.13 -5.25
C ILE A 76 14.81 11.25 -6.53
N GLY A 77 15.49 10.16 -6.91
CA GLY A 77 16.38 10.14 -8.07
C GLY A 77 17.65 10.97 -7.89
N LYS A 78 18.51 10.97 -8.90
CA LYS A 78 19.75 11.74 -8.88
C LYS A 78 19.48 13.25 -8.87
N GLY A 79 19.91 13.95 -7.83
CA GLY A 79 19.74 15.40 -7.69
C GLY A 79 18.28 15.88 -7.66
N GLY A 80 17.34 15.06 -7.18
CA GLY A 80 15.93 15.44 -7.07
C GLY A 80 15.11 15.33 -8.37
N LYS A 81 15.72 14.95 -9.48
CA LYS A 81 15.05 14.85 -10.79
C LYS A 81 13.86 13.88 -10.78
N GLY A 82 13.90 12.84 -9.97
CA GLY A 82 12.78 11.90 -9.85
C GLY A 82 11.50 12.56 -9.31
N ILE A 83 11.61 13.39 -8.28
CA ILE A 83 10.47 14.15 -7.71
C ILE A 83 9.98 15.18 -8.73
N GLU A 84 10.87 15.87 -9.41
CA GLU A 84 10.53 16.86 -10.42
C GLU A 84 9.78 16.23 -11.62
N THR A 85 10.24 15.06 -12.07
CA THR A 85 9.56 14.25 -13.08
C THR A 85 8.20 13.76 -12.56
N LEU A 86 8.10 13.37 -11.29
CA LEU A 86 6.84 12.94 -10.69
C LEU A 86 5.84 14.12 -10.61
N LYS A 87 6.32 15.34 -10.37
CA LYS A 87 5.49 16.56 -10.34
C LYS A 87 5.05 16.96 -11.72
N SER A 88 5.98 17.17 -12.66
CA SER A 88 5.74 17.77 -13.98
C SER A 88 5.45 16.76 -15.09
N GLY A 89 5.84 15.49 -14.91
CA GLY A 89 5.71 14.44 -15.92
C GLY A 89 6.91 14.35 -16.87
N ASN A 90 7.02 13.21 -17.55
CA ASN A 90 8.03 12.95 -18.58
C ASN A 90 7.42 13.10 -19.98
N VAL A 91 7.30 14.32 -20.47
CA VAL A 91 6.76 14.58 -21.82
C VAL A 91 7.85 14.43 -22.92
N LYS A 92 9.14 14.39 -22.54
CA LYS A 92 10.25 14.59 -23.51
C LYS A 92 11.10 13.38 -23.86
N THR A 93 10.93 12.21 -23.24
CA THR A 93 11.82 11.07 -23.60
C THR A 93 11.04 9.75 -23.64
N ALA A 94 10.32 9.54 -24.73
CA ALA A 94 9.84 8.20 -25.08
C ALA A 94 11.00 7.42 -25.74
N ALA A 95 12.00 7.01 -24.99
CA ALA A 95 12.82 5.89 -25.38
C ALA A 95 11.96 4.61 -25.30
N LYS A 96 12.11 3.70 -26.25
CA LYS A 96 11.29 2.48 -26.37
C LYS A 96 11.09 1.79 -25.01
N GLY A 97 9.85 1.81 -24.50
CA GLY A 97 9.44 1.07 -23.30
C GLY A 97 9.10 1.90 -22.05
N GLU A 98 9.26 3.21 -22.06
CA GLU A 98 8.88 4.06 -20.92
C GLU A 98 7.37 4.37 -20.90
N VAL A 99 6.76 4.18 -19.74
CA VAL A 99 5.36 4.56 -19.50
C VAL A 99 5.29 6.09 -19.56
N LYS A 100 4.53 6.64 -20.50
CA LYS A 100 4.25 8.09 -20.55
C LYS A 100 3.50 8.49 -19.29
N PHE A 101 4.16 9.21 -18.40
CA PHE A 101 3.57 9.73 -17.18
C PHE A 101 3.33 11.24 -17.34
N ALA A 102 2.07 11.65 -17.22
CA ALA A 102 1.66 13.03 -17.42
C ALA A 102 2.04 13.98 -16.29
N GLY A 103 2.57 13.43 -15.16
CA GLY A 103 2.86 14.20 -13.97
C GLY A 103 1.64 14.41 -13.08
N VAL A 104 1.90 14.55 -11.78
CA VAL A 104 0.82 14.73 -10.79
C VAL A 104 0.13 16.09 -10.99
N GLN A 105 0.86 17.12 -11.42
CA GLN A 105 0.33 18.46 -11.63
C GLN A 105 -0.74 18.50 -12.73
N SER A 106 -0.72 17.58 -13.70
CA SER A 106 -1.73 17.53 -14.77
C SER A 106 -3.10 17.04 -14.33
N PHE A 107 -3.20 16.44 -13.14
CA PHE A 107 -4.46 15.90 -12.60
C PHE A 107 -5.20 16.86 -11.70
N THR A 108 -4.59 17.98 -11.30
CA THR A 108 -5.17 18.96 -10.38
C THR A 108 -4.77 20.37 -10.74
N ASP A 109 -5.70 21.30 -10.52
CA ASP A 109 -5.47 22.74 -10.70
C ASP A 109 -4.67 23.35 -9.52
N ASN A 110 -4.59 22.63 -8.40
CA ASN A 110 -3.88 23.07 -7.20
C ASN A 110 -2.37 22.90 -7.35
N GLU A 111 -1.59 23.73 -6.65
CA GLU A 111 -0.14 23.58 -6.57
C GLU A 111 0.23 22.28 -5.85
N VAL A 112 1.01 21.40 -6.51
CA VAL A 112 1.38 20.09 -5.97
C VAL A 112 2.71 20.15 -5.25
N PHE A 113 2.73 19.64 -4.01
CA PHE A 113 3.92 19.35 -3.22
C PHE A 113 4.04 17.85 -3.01
N ILE A 114 5.22 17.29 -3.26
CA ILE A 114 5.49 15.87 -3.07
C ILE A 114 6.41 15.68 -1.87
N ASP A 115 5.97 14.87 -0.93
CA ASP A 115 6.73 14.48 0.26
C ASP A 115 6.98 12.97 0.20
N VAL A 116 8.23 12.55 0.46
CA VAL A 116 8.63 11.15 0.39
C VAL A 116 8.99 10.67 1.78
N GLN A 117 8.20 9.73 2.31
CA GLN A 117 8.42 9.16 3.63
C GLN A 117 8.93 7.72 3.53
N GLU A 118 9.99 7.44 4.27
CA GLU A 118 10.58 6.11 4.33
C GLU A 118 9.78 5.16 5.21
N VAL A 119 9.51 3.97 4.70
CA VAL A 119 8.98 2.84 5.46
C VAL A 119 10.14 2.00 5.99
N ARG A 120 10.58 2.27 7.24
CA ARG A 120 11.75 1.64 7.85
C ARG A 120 11.68 0.12 7.93
N LYS A 121 10.48 -0.47 8.13
CA LYS A 121 10.25 -1.92 8.26
C LYS A 121 9.34 -2.40 7.14
N ALA A 122 9.88 -2.56 5.94
CA ALA A 122 9.13 -3.02 4.76
C ALA A 122 8.50 -4.40 4.97
N GLU A 123 9.17 -5.28 5.73
CA GLU A 123 8.76 -6.66 6.01
C GLU A 123 7.53 -6.75 6.92
N THR A 124 7.21 -5.68 7.66
CA THR A 124 6.00 -5.59 8.48
C THR A 124 4.91 -4.74 7.85
N ASN A 125 5.10 -4.30 6.60
CA ASN A 125 4.08 -3.61 5.83
C ASN A 125 3.32 -4.60 4.95
N ALA A 126 2.01 -4.73 5.17
CA ALA A 126 1.21 -5.76 4.52
C ALA A 126 1.14 -5.60 3.00
N GLN A 127 1.11 -4.35 2.49
CA GLN A 127 1.05 -4.08 1.05
C GLN A 127 2.34 -4.49 0.35
N LEU A 128 3.49 -4.12 0.92
CA LEU A 128 4.80 -4.46 0.35
C LEU A 128 5.06 -5.96 0.35
N VAL A 129 4.64 -6.64 1.42
CA VAL A 129 4.73 -8.10 1.51
C VAL A 129 3.83 -8.78 0.48
N ALA A 130 2.60 -8.27 0.27
CA ALA A 130 1.70 -8.81 -0.75
C ALA A 130 2.27 -8.66 -2.17
N GLU A 131 2.83 -7.50 -2.50
CA GLU A 131 3.48 -7.23 -3.79
C GLU A 131 4.75 -8.07 -4.00
N ASN A 132 5.53 -8.28 -2.94
CA ASN A 132 6.71 -9.16 -2.98
C ASN A 132 6.31 -10.62 -3.28
N ILE A 133 5.25 -11.12 -2.61
CA ILE A 133 4.73 -12.47 -2.90
C ILE A 133 4.23 -12.53 -4.35
N ALA A 134 3.53 -11.52 -4.85
CA ALA A 134 3.04 -11.46 -6.23
C ALA A 134 4.21 -11.57 -7.23
N THR A 135 5.24 -10.76 -7.06
CA THR A 135 6.44 -10.80 -7.91
C THR A 135 7.15 -12.15 -7.87
N GLN A 136 7.20 -12.82 -6.70
CA GLN A 136 7.77 -14.16 -6.61
C GLN A 136 6.94 -15.20 -7.37
N LEU A 137 5.60 -15.12 -7.32
CA LEU A 137 4.71 -16.01 -8.07
C LEU A 137 4.83 -15.81 -9.58
N GLU A 138 4.96 -14.57 -10.04
CA GLU A 138 5.21 -14.23 -11.45
C GLU A 138 6.54 -14.80 -11.94
N ARG A 139 7.55 -14.83 -11.07
CA ARG A 139 8.85 -15.49 -11.32
C ARG A 139 8.81 -17.01 -11.18
N ARG A 140 7.62 -17.62 -11.09
CA ARG A 140 7.40 -19.07 -10.98
C ARG A 140 8.03 -19.73 -9.75
N ILE A 141 8.21 -18.97 -8.66
CA ILE A 141 8.61 -19.53 -7.37
C ILE A 141 7.42 -20.30 -6.78
N ALA A 142 7.67 -21.47 -6.19
CA ALA A 142 6.63 -22.27 -5.56
C ALA A 142 5.88 -21.47 -4.49
N PHE A 143 4.56 -21.36 -4.62
CA PHE A 143 3.70 -20.51 -3.77
C PHE A 143 3.84 -20.86 -2.29
N ARG A 144 3.98 -22.16 -1.93
CA ARG A 144 4.19 -22.60 -0.54
C ARG A 144 5.47 -22.02 0.05
N ARG A 145 6.55 -21.99 -0.73
CA ARG A 145 7.84 -21.44 -0.32
C ARG A 145 7.76 -19.92 -0.14
N ALA A 146 7.14 -19.24 -1.09
CA ALA A 146 6.95 -17.78 -1.02
C ALA A 146 6.13 -17.37 0.22
N MET A 147 4.99 -18.04 0.48
CA MET A 147 4.13 -17.75 1.63
C MET A 147 4.83 -18.03 2.96
N LYS A 148 5.50 -19.20 3.10
CA LYS A 148 6.23 -19.56 4.34
C LYS A 148 7.38 -18.59 4.61
N LYS A 149 8.16 -18.23 3.59
CA LYS A 149 9.26 -17.28 3.72
C LYS A 149 8.75 -15.91 4.16
N ALA A 150 7.66 -15.41 3.57
CA ALA A 150 7.06 -14.13 3.95
C ALA A 150 6.60 -14.14 5.42
N LEU A 151 5.96 -15.22 5.88
CA LEU A 151 5.55 -15.40 7.28
C LEU A 151 6.75 -15.35 8.23
N GLN A 152 7.75 -16.18 7.99
CA GLN A 152 8.95 -16.26 8.84
C GLN A 152 9.69 -14.90 8.90
N THR A 153 9.78 -14.21 7.75
CA THR A 153 10.43 -12.91 7.70
C THR A 153 9.64 -11.87 8.51
N ALA A 154 8.33 -11.76 8.33
CA ALA A 154 7.52 -10.81 9.09
C ALA A 154 7.59 -11.06 10.61
N MET A 155 7.56 -12.32 11.05
CA MET A 155 7.70 -12.67 12.47
C MET A 155 9.08 -12.30 13.03
N LYS A 156 10.16 -12.50 12.26
CA LYS A 156 11.52 -12.08 12.64
C LYS A 156 11.65 -10.57 12.83
N PHE A 157 10.93 -9.78 12.01
CA PHE A 157 10.93 -8.31 12.11
C PHE A 157 9.94 -7.75 13.14
N GLY A 158 9.36 -8.62 13.97
CA GLY A 158 8.58 -8.24 15.15
C GLY A 158 7.08 -8.11 14.92
N ALA A 159 6.52 -8.71 13.87
CA ALA A 159 5.07 -8.88 13.76
C ALA A 159 4.59 -9.86 14.84
N LYS A 160 3.48 -9.55 15.52
CA LYS A 160 2.87 -10.44 16.54
C LYS A 160 2.00 -11.54 15.94
N GLY A 161 1.73 -11.44 14.66
CA GLY A 161 1.04 -12.46 13.90
C GLY A 161 0.81 -12.01 12.45
N MET A 162 0.74 -13.00 11.57
CA MET A 162 0.51 -12.77 10.15
C MET A 162 -0.39 -13.86 9.58
N ARG A 163 -1.22 -13.47 8.63
CA ARG A 163 -2.03 -14.36 7.81
C ARG A 163 -1.83 -14.01 6.34
N VAL A 164 -1.51 -15.01 5.53
CA VAL A 164 -1.40 -14.87 4.07
C VAL A 164 -2.43 -15.79 3.42
N ARG A 165 -3.15 -15.27 2.43
CA ARG A 165 -4.10 -16.03 1.63
C ARG A 165 -3.79 -15.83 0.15
N CYS A 166 -3.58 -16.92 -0.57
CA CYS A 166 -3.45 -16.92 -2.02
C CYS A 166 -4.64 -17.68 -2.62
N ALA A 167 -5.24 -17.12 -3.65
CA ALA A 167 -6.42 -17.68 -4.31
C ALA A 167 -6.26 -17.61 -5.84
N GLY A 168 -6.50 -18.71 -6.53
CA GLY A 168 -6.39 -18.82 -7.98
C GLY A 168 -5.83 -20.17 -8.42
N ARG A 169 -5.30 -20.26 -9.64
CA ARG A 169 -4.65 -21.46 -10.19
C ARG A 169 -3.21 -21.62 -9.65
N LEU A 170 -3.13 -22.03 -8.38
CA LEU A 170 -1.85 -22.16 -7.67
C LEU A 170 -0.98 -23.25 -8.29
N GLY A 171 0.23 -22.87 -8.72
CA GLY A 171 1.16 -23.77 -9.39
C GLY A 171 0.72 -24.25 -10.78
N GLY A 172 -0.22 -23.54 -11.43
CA GLY A 172 -0.73 -23.90 -12.75
C GLY A 172 -1.83 -24.98 -12.74
N SER A 173 -2.38 -25.32 -11.56
CA SER A 173 -3.48 -26.30 -11.47
C SER A 173 -4.70 -25.87 -12.28
N GLU A 174 -5.39 -26.81 -12.92
CA GLU A 174 -6.61 -26.51 -13.70
C GLU A 174 -7.72 -25.93 -12.84
N ILE A 175 -7.93 -26.51 -11.66
CA ILE A 175 -8.95 -26.05 -10.72
C ILE A 175 -8.33 -25.01 -9.78
N ALA A 176 -8.96 -23.86 -9.69
CA ALA A 176 -8.59 -22.80 -8.76
C ALA A 176 -8.83 -23.26 -7.31
N ARG A 177 -7.89 -22.95 -6.44
CA ARG A 177 -7.99 -23.26 -5.01
C ARG A 177 -7.50 -22.11 -4.17
N VAL A 178 -7.80 -22.17 -2.88
CA VAL A 178 -7.43 -21.17 -1.89
C VAL A 178 -6.55 -21.82 -0.84
N GLU A 179 -5.34 -21.29 -0.69
CA GLU A 179 -4.41 -21.70 0.35
C GLU A 179 -4.24 -20.54 1.35
N THR A 180 -4.25 -20.86 2.63
CA THR A 180 -4.09 -19.87 3.69
C THR A 180 -3.09 -20.38 4.70
N TYR A 181 -2.04 -19.58 4.97
CA TYR A 181 -1.09 -19.82 6.05
C TYR A 181 -1.25 -18.74 7.11
N ARG A 182 -1.12 -19.12 8.37
CA ARG A 182 -1.21 -18.23 9.51
C ARG A 182 -0.19 -18.62 10.56
N GLU A 183 0.44 -17.61 11.15
CA GLU A 183 1.34 -17.74 12.28
C GLU A 183 1.06 -16.63 13.28
N GLY A 184 1.10 -16.96 14.57
CA GLY A 184 0.74 -16.02 15.62
C GLY A 184 -0.75 -15.66 15.68
N ARG A 185 -1.06 -14.54 16.34
CA ARG A 185 -2.43 -14.05 16.56
C ARG A 185 -2.78 -12.95 15.54
N VAL A 186 -3.95 -13.03 14.91
CA VAL A 186 -4.47 -11.96 14.04
C VAL A 186 -5.91 -11.65 14.45
N PRO A 187 -6.13 -10.74 15.40
CA PRO A 187 -7.45 -10.41 15.95
C PRO A 187 -8.18 -9.43 15.03
N LEU A 188 -8.98 -9.96 14.08
CA LEU A 188 -9.69 -9.13 13.10
C LEU A 188 -10.83 -8.31 13.70
N HIS A 189 -11.48 -8.83 14.76
CA HIS A 189 -12.63 -8.20 15.40
C HIS A 189 -12.28 -7.20 16.52
N THR A 190 -11.03 -7.13 16.95
CA THR A 190 -10.58 -6.22 17.99
C THR A 190 -10.25 -4.86 17.40
N LEU A 191 -10.99 -3.81 17.76
CA LEU A 191 -10.80 -2.45 17.24
C LEU A 191 -9.43 -1.85 17.59
N ARG A 192 -8.97 -2.06 18.83
CA ARG A 192 -7.68 -1.56 19.31
C ARG A 192 -6.47 -2.27 18.71
N ALA A 193 -6.67 -3.38 17.98
CA ALA A 193 -5.59 -4.12 17.35
C ALA A 193 -5.13 -3.42 16.07
N ASP A 194 -3.84 -3.06 15.97
CA ASP A 194 -3.26 -2.54 14.75
C ASP A 194 -3.00 -3.68 13.77
N VAL A 195 -3.98 -3.90 12.88
CA VAL A 195 -3.91 -4.89 11.81
C VAL A 195 -3.72 -4.15 10.49
N ASP A 196 -2.57 -4.34 9.88
CA ASP A 196 -2.27 -3.86 8.55
C ASP A 196 -2.79 -4.85 7.49
N PHE A 197 -3.25 -4.34 6.36
CA PHE A 197 -3.83 -5.14 5.28
C PHE A 197 -3.23 -4.73 3.95
N GLY A 198 -2.83 -5.74 3.16
CA GLY A 198 -2.34 -5.55 1.81
C GLY A 198 -3.01 -6.52 0.84
N GLN A 199 -3.22 -6.04 -0.38
CA GLN A 199 -3.77 -6.83 -1.47
C GLN A 199 -2.91 -6.62 -2.72
N ALA A 200 -2.59 -7.74 -3.39
CA ALA A 200 -1.88 -7.73 -4.66
C ALA A 200 -2.40 -8.84 -5.58
N GLU A 201 -2.17 -8.67 -6.86
CA GLU A 201 -2.50 -9.66 -7.89
C GLU A 201 -1.23 -10.05 -8.63
N ALA A 202 -0.97 -11.35 -8.71
CA ALA A 202 0.10 -11.89 -9.53
C ALA A 202 -0.48 -12.33 -10.88
N ARG A 203 0.04 -11.78 -11.96
CA ARG A 203 -0.36 -12.14 -13.32
C ARG A 203 0.54 -13.24 -13.84
N THR A 204 0.02 -14.47 -13.86
CA THR A 204 0.74 -15.64 -14.34
C THR A 204 0.25 -16.05 -15.73
N THR A 205 1.00 -16.92 -16.41
CA THR A 205 0.60 -17.48 -17.72
C THR A 205 -0.70 -18.29 -17.65
N TYR A 206 -1.06 -18.78 -16.45
CA TYR A 206 -2.26 -19.58 -16.22
C TYR A 206 -3.46 -18.76 -15.72
N GLY A 207 -3.29 -17.44 -15.56
CA GLY A 207 -4.30 -16.53 -15.03
C GLY A 207 -3.83 -15.71 -13.85
N THR A 208 -4.75 -14.99 -13.21
CA THR A 208 -4.45 -14.15 -12.07
C THR A 208 -4.55 -14.90 -10.75
N ILE A 209 -3.61 -14.65 -9.84
CA ILE A 209 -3.63 -15.16 -8.48
C ILE A 209 -3.81 -13.98 -7.54
N GLY A 210 -4.92 -13.94 -6.79
CA GLY A 210 -5.18 -12.93 -5.78
C GLY A 210 -4.46 -13.24 -4.47
N ILE A 211 -3.74 -12.26 -3.94
CA ILE A 211 -2.98 -12.36 -2.69
C ILE A 211 -3.55 -11.36 -1.69
N LYS A 212 -3.85 -11.83 -0.48
CA LYS A 212 -4.28 -11.00 0.64
C LYS A 212 -3.41 -11.28 1.85
N VAL A 213 -2.91 -10.23 2.46
CA VAL A 213 -2.00 -10.29 3.61
C VAL A 213 -2.57 -9.47 4.75
N TRP A 214 -2.56 -10.03 5.96
CA TRP A 214 -2.91 -9.36 7.21
C TRP A 214 -1.72 -9.49 8.15
N ILE A 215 -1.26 -8.36 8.69
CA ILE A 215 -0.14 -8.33 9.65
C ILE A 215 -0.62 -7.64 10.92
N PHE A 216 -0.54 -8.33 12.03
CA PHE A 216 -0.83 -7.78 13.34
C PHE A 216 0.45 -7.24 13.97
N LYS A 217 0.50 -5.93 14.17
CA LYS A 217 1.66 -5.22 14.75
C LYS A 217 1.59 -5.13 16.27
N GLY A 218 0.40 -5.13 16.83
CA GLY A 218 0.17 -5.02 18.27
C GLY A 218 -1.15 -4.33 18.59
N GLU A 219 -1.38 -4.04 19.85
CA GLU A 219 -2.55 -3.30 20.30
C GLU A 219 -2.16 -1.85 20.61
N VAL A 220 -2.97 -0.91 20.14
CA VAL A 220 -2.85 0.52 20.44
C VAL A 220 -3.77 0.80 21.62
N LEU A 221 -3.18 0.95 22.80
CA LEU A 221 -3.91 1.36 24.00
C LEU A 221 -3.92 2.89 24.05
N GLN A 222 -5.09 3.49 24.33
CA GLN A 222 -5.15 4.92 24.61
C GLN A 222 -4.28 5.19 25.85
N ARG A 223 -3.30 6.08 25.73
CA ARG A 223 -2.62 6.61 26.92
C ARG A 223 -3.69 7.28 27.78
N LYS A 224 -3.92 6.79 29.00
CA LYS A 224 -4.70 7.55 29.99
C LYS A 224 -4.12 8.95 30.00
N ALA A 225 -4.93 9.95 29.68
CA ALA A 225 -4.54 11.34 29.93
C ALA A 225 -4.14 11.38 31.41
N ARG A 226 -2.90 11.76 31.71
CA ARG A 226 -2.50 12.06 33.08
C ARG A 226 -3.47 13.14 33.53
N ARG A 227 -4.32 12.84 34.50
CA ARG A 227 -5.05 13.87 35.21
C ARG A 227 -3.98 14.80 35.80
N ILE A 228 -3.86 15.99 35.21
CA ILE A 228 -3.11 17.09 35.80
C ILE A 228 -3.98 17.55 36.95
N GLY A 229 -3.60 17.22 38.18
CA GLY A 229 -4.29 17.64 39.39
C GLY A 229 -4.60 16.49 40.34
N GLU A 230 -3.63 16.00 41.02
CA GLU A 230 -3.61 15.56 42.44
C GLU A 230 -2.23 15.89 42.99
#